data_37db0063d7b329900040c9d3c820d612
#
_entry.id   37db0063d7b329900040c9d3c820d612
#
_cell.length_a   1.000
_cell.length_b   1.000
_cell.length_c   1.000
_cell.angle_alpha   90.00
_cell.angle_beta   90.00
_cell.angle_gamma   90.00
#
_symmetry.space_group_name_H-M   'P 1'
#
loop_
_entity.id
_entity.type
_entity.pdbx_description
1 polymer ?
#
loop_
_entity_poly.entity_id
_entity_poly.type
_entity_poly.pdbx_seq_one_letter_code
_entity_poly.pdbx_strand_id
1 'polypeptide(L)'
;MSRFNNVLEAVGATPLIRLNHIGSEFGSEIFVKFEAVNPGGSIKDRVGRYIIEAAERKGLLKPGGTIIEATAGNTGAGLALAAAVKGYRLIVVMPDKMSAEKIALLKAFGAEVVITPTAVAPDSPENYIQKAKALAASIPNSFRAAQFENLDNPTAHSLSTGPEIWADTEGQIDALVGGIGTGGTISGTGRFLKEKNPALKVIGADPEGSVLSGDTPHTYKVEGIGEDYFPVTYDKEIVDQFFRISDGESFRTARRLVREEGIFAGGSSGTALAAALRYAATLSKPQRIVVILPDTGRNYLSKIFNDDWMKQNGYLD
;
A
#
# COMPACT_ATOMS: atom_id res chain seq x y z
N MET A 1 -3.65 -16.73 23.47
CA MET A 1 -2.35 -16.53 22.79
C MET A 1 -2.46 -17.14 21.41
N SER A 2 -2.17 -16.36 20.37
CA SER A 2 -2.16 -16.86 19.00
C SER A 2 -0.85 -17.61 18.76
N ARG A 3 -0.92 -18.89 18.38
CA ARG A 3 0.22 -19.70 17.98
C ARG A 3 0.11 -19.95 16.48
N PHE A 4 1.17 -19.61 15.75
CA PHE A 4 1.22 -19.75 14.29
C PHE A 4 2.23 -20.85 13.90
N ASN A 5 1.97 -21.56 12.82
CA ASN A 5 2.88 -22.59 12.29
C ASN A 5 3.99 -21.97 11.42
N ASN A 6 3.72 -20.82 10.82
CA ASN A 6 4.70 -20.05 10.07
C ASN A 6 4.30 -18.56 10.06
N VAL A 7 5.20 -17.71 9.57
CA VAL A 7 5.02 -16.25 9.60
C VAL A 7 3.88 -15.76 8.69
N LEU A 8 3.46 -16.51 7.67
CA LEU A 8 2.33 -16.09 6.81
C LEU A 8 1.00 -16.09 7.57
N GLU A 9 0.85 -16.97 8.57
CA GLU A 9 -0.36 -16.99 9.40
C GLU A 9 -0.48 -15.74 10.28
N ALA A 10 0.64 -15.04 10.53
CA ALA A 10 0.68 -13.77 11.26
C ALA A 10 0.39 -12.53 10.37
N VAL A 11 0.20 -12.73 9.07
CA VAL A 11 -0.19 -11.64 8.15
C VAL A 11 -1.67 -11.32 8.33
N GLY A 12 -1.98 -10.05 8.53
CA GLY A 12 -3.33 -9.58 8.82
C GLY A 12 -3.62 -9.46 10.32
N ALA A 13 -4.88 -9.43 10.70
CA ALA A 13 -5.34 -9.16 12.05
C ALA A 13 -4.63 -7.94 12.68
N THR A 14 -4.38 -6.93 11.86
CA THR A 14 -3.69 -5.71 12.27
C THR A 14 -4.58 -4.86 13.15
N PRO A 15 -4.03 -4.10 14.12
CA PRO A 15 -4.83 -3.35 15.07
C PRO A 15 -5.57 -2.18 14.40
N LEU A 16 -6.76 -1.90 14.92
CA LEU A 16 -7.50 -0.67 14.71
C LEU A 16 -7.26 0.24 15.91
N ILE A 17 -6.58 1.38 15.73
CA ILE A 17 -6.15 2.27 16.82
C ILE A 17 -6.91 3.59 16.72
N ARG A 18 -7.54 4.02 17.81
CA ARG A 18 -8.18 5.34 17.91
C ARG A 18 -7.13 6.44 18.06
N LEU A 19 -7.24 7.52 17.28
CA LEU A 19 -6.48 8.73 17.49
C LEU A 19 -7.12 9.54 18.63
N ASN A 20 -6.30 10.09 19.53
CA ASN A 20 -6.78 10.81 20.71
C ASN A 20 -6.46 12.30 20.67
N HIS A 21 -5.49 12.71 19.89
CA HIS A 21 -5.03 14.09 19.78
C HIS A 21 -5.33 14.67 18.40
N ILE A 22 -4.89 14.02 17.33
CA ILE A 22 -5.05 14.49 15.97
C ILE A 22 -6.50 14.35 15.53
N GLY A 23 -7.14 15.46 15.16
CA GLY A 23 -8.52 15.50 14.64
C GLY A 23 -9.59 15.52 15.74
N SER A 24 -9.20 15.61 17.03
CA SER A 24 -10.15 15.69 18.16
C SER A 24 -11.06 16.93 18.08
N GLU A 25 -10.60 18.00 17.44
CA GLU A 25 -11.36 19.25 17.23
C GLU A 25 -12.60 19.07 16.35
N PHE A 26 -12.67 18.03 15.53
CA PHE A 26 -13.82 17.79 14.63
C PHE A 26 -14.96 17.00 15.30
N GLY A 27 -14.76 16.48 16.51
CA GLY A 27 -15.74 15.68 17.24
C GLY A 27 -16.00 14.30 16.63
N SER A 28 -15.42 13.97 15.48
CA SER A 28 -15.48 12.65 14.85
C SER A 28 -14.50 11.67 15.50
N GLU A 29 -14.84 10.38 15.48
CA GLU A 29 -13.92 9.33 15.92
C GLU A 29 -13.05 8.89 14.74
N ILE A 30 -11.75 9.15 14.81
CA ILE A 30 -10.79 8.74 13.78
C ILE A 30 -10.02 7.52 14.29
N PHE A 31 -10.14 6.42 13.56
CA PHE A 31 -9.37 5.20 13.78
C PHE A 31 -8.39 4.98 12.64
N VAL A 32 -7.26 4.38 12.95
CA VAL A 32 -6.28 4.00 11.94
C VAL A 32 -6.10 2.49 11.91
N LYS A 33 -6.24 1.87 10.74
CA LYS A 33 -5.89 0.47 10.48
C LYS A 33 -4.38 0.40 10.22
N PHE A 34 -3.63 -0.05 11.24
CA PHE A 34 -2.17 0.07 11.27
C PHE A 34 -1.49 -1.14 10.64
N GLU A 35 -1.28 -1.10 9.33
CA GLU A 35 -0.73 -2.19 8.53
C GLU A 35 0.79 -2.38 8.65
N ALA A 36 1.49 -1.43 9.27
CA ALA A 36 2.93 -1.51 9.52
C ALA A 36 3.37 -2.66 10.44
N VAL A 37 2.44 -3.27 11.16
CA VAL A 37 2.71 -4.41 12.06
C VAL A 37 2.63 -5.77 11.37
N ASN A 38 2.25 -5.83 10.09
CA ASN A 38 2.46 -7.05 9.31
C ASN A 38 3.93 -7.46 9.35
N PRO A 39 4.27 -8.76 9.27
CA PRO A 39 5.65 -9.27 9.41
C PRO A 39 6.67 -8.62 8.47
N GLY A 40 6.30 -8.29 7.23
CA GLY A 40 7.13 -7.56 6.26
C GLY A 40 7.03 -6.04 6.38
N GLY A 41 6.26 -5.52 7.34
CA GLY A 41 6.13 -4.11 7.63
C GLY A 41 5.14 -3.32 6.77
N SER A 42 4.26 -3.98 6.03
CA SER A 42 3.28 -3.28 5.19
C SER A 42 2.02 -4.10 4.86
N ILE A 43 1.01 -3.40 4.37
CA ILE A 43 -0.21 -3.97 3.81
C ILE A 43 0.02 -4.93 2.62
N LYS A 44 1.18 -4.84 1.97
CA LYS A 44 1.52 -5.68 0.82
C LYS A 44 1.84 -7.13 1.19
N ASP A 45 2.05 -7.43 2.46
CA ASP A 45 2.15 -8.81 2.94
C ASP A 45 0.87 -9.57 2.67
N ARG A 46 -0.30 -8.91 2.83
CA ARG A 46 -1.61 -9.47 2.49
C ARG A 46 -1.70 -9.80 1.00
N VAL A 47 -1.28 -8.85 0.16
CA VAL A 47 -1.30 -8.99 -1.30
C VAL A 47 -0.35 -10.09 -1.75
N GLY A 48 0.90 -10.08 -1.26
CA GLY A 48 1.92 -11.09 -1.60
C GLY A 48 1.48 -12.50 -1.24
N ARG A 49 1.00 -12.70 0.00
CA ARG A 49 0.45 -13.98 0.44
C ARG A 49 -0.71 -14.43 -0.43
N TYR A 50 -1.71 -13.58 -0.62
CA TYR A 50 -2.96 -13.97 -1.29
C TYR A 50 -2.74 -14.26 -2.79
N ILE A 51 -1.97 -13.44 -3.50
CA ILE A 51 -1.66 -13.66 -4.92
C ILE A 51 -0.97 -15.01 -5.13
N ILE A 52 0.00 -15.35 -4.28
CA ILE A 52 0.71 -16.64 -4.38
C ILE A 52 -0.24 -17.80 -4.07
N GLU A 53 -1.00 -17.73 -2.98
CA GLU A 53 -1.98 -18.78 -2.63
C GLU A 53 -3.09 -18.92 -3.70
N ALA A 54 -3.52 -17.84 -4.32
CA ALA A 54 -4.47 -17.86 -5.42
C ALA A 54 -3.87 -18.51 -6.68
N ALA A 55 -2.62 -18.19 -7.01
CA ALA A 55 -1.93 -18.79 -8.14
C ALA A 55 -1.74 -20.32 -7.96
N GLU A 56 -1.44 -20.77 -6.74
CA GLU A 56 -1.38 -22.21 -6.39
C GLU A 56 -2.74 -22.88 -6.60
N ARG A 57 -3.81 -22.32 -6.02
CA ARG A 57 -5.18 -22.87 -6.18
C ARG A 57 -5.64 -22.92 -7.63
N LYS A 58 -5.23 -21.97 -8.46
CA LYS A 58 -5.54 -21.91 -9.90
C LYS A 58 -4.60 -22.79 -10.75
N GLY A 59 -3.59 -23.42 -10.16
CA GLY A 59 -2.58 -24.21 -10.88
C GLY A 59 -1.63 -23.40 -11.76
N LEU A 60 -1.59 -22.08 -11.57
CA LEU A 60 -0.72 -21.15 -12.30
C LEU A 60 0.72 -21.14 -11.75
N LEU A 61 0.89 -21.48 -10.49
CA LEU A 61 2.19 -21.63 -9.82
C LEU A 61 2.27 -23.01 -9.20
N LYS A 62 3.25 -23.81 -9.62
CA LYS A 62 3.47 -25.18 -9.12
C LYS A 62 4.66 -25.20 -8.15
N PRO A 63 4.78 -26.21 -7.26
CA PRO A 63 5.93 -26.37 -6.37
C PRO A 63 7.26 -26.22 -7.11
N GLY A 64 8.21 -25.53 -6.50
CA GLY A 64 9.52 -25.22 -7.11
C GLY A 64 9.47 -24.18 -8.24
N GLY A 65 8.33 -23.53 -8.47
CA GLY A 65 8.18 -22.51 -9.50
C GLY A 65 8.89 -21.20 -9.14
N THR A 66 8.90 -20.28 -10.12
CA THR A 66 9.53 -18.97 -10.00
C THR A 66 8.46 -17.87 -10.01
N ILE A 67 8.45 -17.03 -9.00
CA ILE A 67 7.63 -15.82 -8.92
C ILE A 67 8.42 -14.67 -9.52
N ILE A 68 7.78 -13.84 -10.34
CA ILE A 68 8.42 -12.68 -10.97
C ILE A 68 7.54 -11.46 -10.74
N GLU A 69 8.15 -10.34 -10.32
CA GLU A 69 7.44 -9.08 -10.16
C GLU A 69 8.31 -7.89 -10.51
N ALA A 70 7.69 -6.93 -11.18
CA ALA A 70 8.24 -5.61 -11.45
C ALA A 70 7.85 -4.66 -10.32
N THR A 71 8.70 -4.48 -9.32
CA THR A 71 8.39 -3.64 -8.17
C THR A 71 9.64 -3.13 -7.47
N ALA A 72 9.53 -1.92 -6.94
CA ALA A 72 10.60 -1.28 -6.18
C ALA A 72 10.24 -1.10 -4.69
N GLY A 73 9.09 -1.65 -4.26
CA GLY A 73 8.52 -1.30 -2.96
C GLY A 73 8.07 -2.50 -2.14
N ASN A 74 7.11 -2.20 -1.28
CA ASN A 74 6.56 -3.14 -0.29
C ASN A 74 6.00 -4.44 -0.90
N THR A 75 5.54 -4.42 -2.15
CA THR A 75 5.05 -5.64 -2.83
C THR A 75 6.15 -6.67 -3.00
N GLY A 76 7.36 -6.23 -3.34
CA GLY A 76 8.52 -7.12 -3.40
C GLY A 76 8.79 -7.80 -2.06
N ALA A 77 8.70 -7.06 -0.96
CA ALA A 77 8.88 -7.62 0.39
C ALA A 77 7.77 -8.63 0.76
N GLY A 78 6.49 -8.30 0.49
CA GLY A 78 5.38 -9.23 0.74
C GLY A 78 5.46 -10.52 -0.09
N LEU A 79 5.86 -10.42 -1.37
CA LEU A 79 6.11 -11.59 -2.20
C LEU A 79 7.33 -12.39 -1.71
N ALA A 80 8.40 -11.70 -1.28
CA ALA A 80 9.61 -12.35 -0.77
C ALA A 80 9.35 -13.14 0.52
N LEU A 81 8.57 -12.56 1.44
CA LEU A 81 8.11 -13.25 2.64
C LEU A 81 7.36 -14.55 2.30
N ALA A 82 6.41 -14.48 1.38
CA ALA A 82 5.62 -15.64 0.98
C ALA A 82 6.44 -16.67 0.20
N ALA A 83 7.33 -16.23 -0.68
CA ALA A 83 8.22 -17.09 -1.46
C ALA A 83 9.17 -17.87 -0.54
N ALA A 84 9.78 -17.20 0.44
CA ALA A 84 10.69 -17.83 1.41
C ALA A 84 10.01 -18.93 2.21
N VAL A 85 8.77 -18.68 2.72
CA VAL A 85 8.02 -19.68 3.51
C VAL A 85 7.58 -20.86 2.66
N LYS A 86 7.21 -20.63 1.41
CA LYS A 86 6.63 -21.65 0.51
C LYS A 86 7.69 -22.34 -0.38
N GLY A 87 8.96 -21.93 -0.31
CA GLY A 87 10.05 -22.53 -1.07
C GLY A 87 10.05 -22.18 -2.56
N TYR A 88 9.53 -21.01 -2.93
CA TYR A 88 9.57 -20.50 -4.30
C TYR A 88 10.82 -19.66 -4.56
N ARG A 89 11.34 -19.75 -5.77
CA ARG A 89 12.30 -18.76 -6.27
C ARG A 89 11.57 -17.45 -6.54
N LEU A 90 12.15 -16.31 -6.17
CA LEU A 90 11.61 -15.01 -6.47
C LEU A 90 12.62 -14.17 -7.24
N ILE A 91 12.17 -13.60 -8.36
CA ILE A 91 12.91 -12.60 -9.14
C ILE A 91 12.15 -11.27 -9.08
N VAL A 92 12.81 -10.24 -8.54
CA VAL A 92 12.28 -8.88 -8.51
C VAL A 92 13.04 -8.03 -9.51
N VAL A 93 12.32 -7.42 -10.45
CA VAL A 93 12.89 -6.49 -11.42
C VAL A 93 12.61 -5.07 -10.96
N MET A 94 13.65 -4.24 -10.85
CA MET A 94 13.52 -2.89 -10.33
C MET A 94 14.47 -1.91 -11.03
N PRO A 95 14.07 -0.62 -11.15
CA PRO A 95 14.93 0.38 -11.77
C PRO A 95 16.11 0.76 -10.88
N ASP A 96 17.20 1.22 -11.50
CA ASP A 96 18.48 1.54 -10.84
C ASP A 96 18.43 2.74 -9.86
N LYS A 97 17.39 3.56 -9.92
CA LYS A 97 17.17 4.67 -8.97
C LYS A 97 16.78 4.24 -7.55
N MET A 98 16.57 2.94 -7.33
CA MET A 98 16.13 2.43 -6.05
C MET A 98 17.26 2.41 -5.02
N SER A 99 16.90 2.64 -3.75
CA SER A 99 17.90 2.67 -2.67
C SER A 99 18.54 1.31 -2.42
N ALA A 100 19.80 1.33 -1.98
CA ALA A 100 20.54 0.12 -1.66
C ALA A 100 19.85 -0.71 -0.54
N GLU A 101 19.18 -0.05 0.40
CA GLU A 101 18.45 -0.70 1.50
C GLU A 101 17.28 -1.55 0.97
N LYS A 102 16.52 -1.06 -0.02
CA LYS A 102 15.43 -1.82 -0.64
C LYS A 102 15.94 -3.06 -1.35
N ILE A 103 17.05 -2.93 -2.07
CA ILE A 103 17.73 -4.07 -2.73
C ILE A 103 18.23 -5.07 -1.69
N ALA A 104 18.87 -4.59 -0.63
CA ALA A 104 19.40 -5.43 0.43
C ALA A 104 18.29 -6.19 1.17
N LEU A 105 17.14 -5.55 1.44
CA LEU A 105 16.00 -6.18 2.07
C LEU A 105 15.49 -7.38 1.24
N LEU A 106 15.31 -7.21 -0.06
CA LEU A 106 14.84 -8.29 -0.95
C LEU A 106 15.86 -9.44 -1.01
N LYS A 107 17.13 -9.12 -1.11
CA LYS A 107 18.22 -10.13 -1.09
C LYS A 107 18.29 -10.87 0.25
N ALA A 108 18.01 -10.20 1.38
CA ALA A 108 17.97 -10.85 2.69
C ALA A 108 16.87 -11.91 2.80
N PHE A 109 15.77 -11.77 2.08
CA PHE A 109 14.74 -12.80 1.93
C PHE A 109 15.09 -13.89 0.89
N GLY A 110 16.25 -13.80 0.23
CA GLY A 110 16.67 -14.74 -0.80
C GLY A 110 16.17 -14.42 -2.20
N ALA A 111 15.59 -13.25 -2.44
CA ALA A 111 15.14 -12.85 -3.77
C ALA A 111 16.33 -12.51 -4.69
N GLU A 112 16.21 -12.89 -5.96
CA GLU A 112 17.09 -12.40 -7.01
C GLU A 112 16.61 -11.02 -7.47
N VAL A 113 17.51 -10.05 -7.50
CA VAL A 113 17.17 -8.67 -7.92
C VAL A 113 17.84 -8.38 -9.25
N VAL A 114 17.01 -8.09 -10.25
CA VAL A 114 17.44 -7.67 -11.58
C VAL A 114 17.28 -6.15 -11.69
N ILE A 115 18.38 -5.44 -11.87
CA ILE A 115 18.38 -3.98 -12.00
C ILE A 115 18.29 -3.62 -13.48
N THR A 116 17.45 -2.64 -13.79
CA THR A 116 17.25 -2.09 -15.14
C THR A 116 17.40 -0.57 -15.12
N PRO A 117 17.73 0.07 -16.26
CA PRO A 117 17.84 1.52 -16.31
C PRO A 117 16.46 2.19 -16.07
N THR A 118 16.48 3.31 -15.35
CA THR A 118 15.28 4.13 -15.11
C THR A 118 14.90 4.97 -16.35
N ALA A 119 15.90 5.54 -17.02
CA ALA A 119 15.69 6.50 -18.09
C ALA A 119 15.50 5.81 -19.46
N VAL A 120 14.46 4.99 -19.57
CA VAL A 120 14.08 4.29 -20.82
C VAL A 120 12.58 4.45 -21.09
N ALA A 121 12.20 4.35 -22.37
CA ALA A 121 10.79 4.41 -22.77
C ALA A 121 9.97 3.27 -22.15
N PRO A 122 8.67 3.47 -21.86
CA PRO A 122 7.82 2.45 -21.24
C PRO A 122 7.71 1.13 -22.03
N ASP A 123 7.86 1.19 -23.35
CA ASP A 123 7.81 0.04 -24.27
C ASP A 123 9.20 -0.58 -24.53
N SER A 124 10.27 0.03 -24.03
CA SER A 124 11.63 -0.50 -24.18
C SER A 124 11.76 -1.89 -23.55
N PRO A 125 12.44 -2.85 -24.19
CA PRO A 125 12.76 -4.14 -23.57
C PRO A 125 13.58 -4.04 -22.27
N GLU A 126 14.28 -2.94 -22.06
CA GLU A 126 15.04 -2.65 -20.84
C GLU A 126 14.18 -2.04 -19.73
N ASN A 127 12.94 -1.62 -20.02
CA ASN A 127 12.01 -1.16 -18.98
C ASN A 127 11.73 -2.30 -18.00
N TYR A 128 11.71 -1.99 -16.70
CA TYR A 128 11.58 -3.00 -15.63
C TYR A 128 10.31 -3.86 -15.77
N ILE A 129 9.19 -3.29 -16.27
CA ILE A 129 7.94 -4.03 -16.50
C ILE A 129 8.10 -4.98 -17.69
N GLN A 130 8.67 -4.50 -18.81
CA GLN A 130 8.89 -5.32 -20.00
C GLN A 130 9.90 -6.44 -19.73
N LYS A 131 10.94 -6.13 -18.94
CA LYS A 131 11.92 -7.12 -18.51
C LYS A 131 11.30 -8.23 -17.65
N ALA A 132 10.40 -7.86 -16.71
CA ALA A 132 9.67 -8.85 -15.92
C ALA A 132 8.75 -9.73 -16.78
N LYS A 133 8.06 -9.14 -17.78
CA LYS A 133 7.25 -9.88 -18.75
C LYS A 133 8.10 -10.87 -19.57
N ALA A 134 9.24 -10.44 -20.06
CA ALA A 134 10.16 -11.27 -20.84
C ALA A 134 10.73 -12.44 -20.01
N LEU A 135 11.12 -12.17 -18.76
CA LEU A 135 11.57 -13.22 -17.83
C LEU A 135 10.47 -14.26 -17.57
N ALA A 136 9.23 -13.80 -17.34
CA ALA A 136 8.10 -14.70 -17.12
C ALA A 136 7.80 -15.57 -18.35
N ALA A 137 7.98 -15.04 -19.55
CA ALA A 137 7.80 -15.81 -20.78
C ALA A 137 8.92 -16.83 -21.05
N SER A 138 10.14 -16.56 -20.55
CA SER A 138 11.31 -17.40 -20.82
C SER A 138 11.61 -18.46 -19.77
N ILE A 139 11.15 -18.29 -18.52
CA ILE A 139 11.42 -19.20 -17.42
C ILE A 139 10.27 -20.20 -17.29
N PRO A 140 10.51 -21.50 -17.46
CA PRO A 140 9.50 -22.52 -17.25
C PRO A 140 8.95 -22.52 -15.81
N ASN A 141 7.68 -22.85 -15.64
CA ASN A 141 7.01 -22.85 -14.33
C ASN A 141 7.18 -21.51 -13.58
N SER A 142 7.03 -20.40 -14.29
CA SER A 142 7.06 -19.08 -13.72
C SER A 142 5.67 -18.45 -13.65
N PHE A 143 5.48 -17.57 -12.69
CA PHE A 143 4.25 -16.80 -12.45
C PHE A 143 4.58 -15.34 -12.21
N ARG A 144 3.98 -14.44 -12.98
CA ARG A 144 4.09 -12.99 -12.77
C ARG A 144 2.95 -12.53 -11.85
N ALA A 145 3.30 -11.97 -10.70
CA ALA A 145 2.30 -11.53 -9.71
C ALA A 145 1.46 -10.35 -10.22
N ALA A 146 2.06 -9.43 -10.98
CA ALA A 146 1.38 -8.35 -11.74
C ALA A 146 0.41 -7.52 -10.89
N GLN A 147 0.89 -6.93 -9.79
CA GLN A 147 0.06 -6.27 -8.79
C GLN A 147 -0.91 -5.20 -9.31
N PHE A 148 -0.63 -4.57 -10.45
CA PHE A 148 -1.48 -3.54 -11.08
C PHE A 148 -2.54 -4.11 -12.02
N GLU A 149 -2.42 -5.40 -12.40
CA GLU A 149 -3.27 -6.07 -13.38
C GLU A 149 -4.05 -7.25 -12.75
N ASN A 150 -3.51 -7.87 -11.70
CA ASN A 150 -4.04 -9.08 -11.10
C ASN A 150 -5.17 -8.78 -10.10
N LEU A 151 -6.39 -9.21 -10.42
CA LEU A 151 -7.59 -9.01 -9.60
C LEU A 151 -7.56 -9.79 -8.27
N ASP A 152 -6.60 -10.67 -8.05
CA ASP A 152 -6.36 -11.25 -6.73
C ASP A 152 -5.85 -10.20 -5.71
N ASN A 153 -5.30 -9.08 -6.17
CA ASN A 153 -4.91 -7.96 -5.31
C ASN A 153 -6.14 -7.34 -4.59
N PRO A 154 -7.16 -6.78 -5.26
CA PRO A 154 -8.35 -6.29 -4.54
C PRO A 154 -9.09 -7.41 -3.80
N THR A 155 -9.09 -8.64 -4.31
CA THR A 155 -9.71 -9.80 -3.63
C THR A 155 -9.05 -10.07 -2.27
N ALA A 156 -7.74 -9.96 -2.15
CA ALA A 156 -7.05 -10.08 -0.88
C ALA A 156 -7.63 -9.15 0.20
N HIS A 157 -7.97 -7.93 -0.16
CA HIS A 157 -8.50 -6.92 0.76
C HIS A 157 -10.00 -7.10 1.05
N SER A 158 -10.80 -7.55 0.06
CA SER A 158 -12.20 -7.87 0.31
C SER A 158 -12.38 -9.10 1.21
N LEU A 159 -11.40 -10.00 1.23
CA LEU A 159 -11.43 -11.20 2.06
C LEU A 159 -10.68 -11.06 3.40
N SER A 160 -9.94 -9.99 3.62
CA SER A 160 -9.17 -9.80 4.86
C SER A 160 -9.35 -8.41 5.46
N THR A 161 -8.84 -7.36 4.85
CA THR A 161 -8.83 -5.99 5.40
C THR A 161 -10.24 -5.47 5.66
N GLY A 162 -11.15 -5.66 4.71
CA GLY A 162 -12.56 -5.24 4.85
C GLY A 162 -13.27 -5.95 6.00
N PRO A 163 -13.27 -7.28 6.07
CA PRO A 163 -13.82 -8.04 7.19
C PRO A 163 -13.25 -7.68 8.55
N GLU A 164 -11.92 -7.47 8.65
CA GLU A 164 -11.28 -7.05 9.89
C GLU A 164 -11.79 -5.67 10.34
N ILE A 165 -11.81 -4.67 9.45
CA ILE A 165 -12.32 -3.33 9.77
C ILE A 165 -13.79 -3.40 10.21
N TRP A 166 -14.61 -4.18 9.53
CA TRP A 166 -16.02 -4.35 9.88
C TRP A 166 -16.19 -4.95 11.27
N ALA A 167 -15.42 -5.99 11.60
CA ALA A 167 -15.44 -6.63 12.90
C ALA A 167 -14.91 -5.70 14.02
N ASP A 168 -13.77 -5.05 13.77
CA ASP A 168 -13.10 -4.16 14.74
C ASP A 168 -13.94 -2.89 15.05
N THR A 169 -14.82 -2.47 14.13
CA THR A 169 -15.75 -1.34 14.31
C THR A 169 -17.13 -1.79 14.77
N GLU A 170 -17.37 -3.10 14.98
CA GLU A 170 -18.69 -3.66 15.28
C GLU A 170 -19.74 -3.25 14.23
N GLY A 171 -19.30 -3.09 12.96
CA GLY A 171 -20.13 -2.63 11.86
C GLY A 171 -20.48 -1.14 11.87
N GLN A 172 -19.94 -0.38 12.82
CA GLN A 172 -20.20 1.06 12.95
C GLN A 172 -19.06 1.85 12.28
N ILE A 173 -19.14 2.01 10.99
CA ILE A 173 -18.19 2.80 10.20
C ILE A 173 -18.96 3.65 9.19
N ASP A 174 -18.66 4.95 9.12
CA ASP A 174 -19.28 5.90 8.20
C ASP A 174 -18.39 6.21 7.01
N ALA A 175 -17.07 6.22 7.21
CA ALA A 175 -16.13 6.51 6.13
C ALA A 175 -14.85 5.68 6.20
N LEU A 176 -14.39 5.20 5.03
CA LEU A 176 -13.08 4.61 4.81
C LEU A 176 -12.20 5.61 4.05
N VAL A 177 -11.00 5.87 4.54
CA VAL A 177 -10.03 6.74 3.88
C VAL A 177 -8.74 5.96 3.57
N GLY A 178 -8.23 6.09 2.37
CA GLY A 178 -6.97 5.44 2.00
C GLY A 178 -6.28 6.06 0.80
N GLY A 179 -4.96 5.96 0.76
CA GLY A 179 -4.16 6.31 -0.41
C GLY A 179 -4.32 5.27 -1.52
N ILE A 180 -4.22 5.71 -2.77
CA ILE A 180 -4.43 4.89 -3.96
C ILE A 180 -3.14 4.81 -4.77
N GLY A 181 -2.52 3.62 -4.83
CA GLY A 181 -1.49 3.26 -5.79
C GLY A 181 -2.07 2.24 -6.76
N THR A 182 -1.86 0.92 -6.52
CA THR A 182 -2.50 -0.12 -7.36
C THR A 182 -4.04 -0.07 -7.33
N GLY A 183 -4.63 0.62 -6.38
CA GLY A 183 -6.08 0.65 -6.18
C GLY A 183 -6.65 -0.57 -5.45
N GLY A 184 -5.90 -1.67 -5.35
CA GLY A 184 -6.40 -2.93 -4.79
C GLY A 184 -6.94 -2.81 -3.37
N THR A 185 -6.23 -2.08 -2.50
CA THR A 185 -6.64 -1.89 -1.10
C THR A 185 -7.99 -1.17 -1.00
N ILE A 186 -8.10 0.01 -1.63
CA ILE A 186 -9.31 0.82 -1.53
C ILE A 186 -10.49 0.15 -2.22
N SER A 187 -10.27 -0.48 -3.39
CA SER A 187 -11.30 -1.17 -4.15
C SER A 187 -11.82 -2.40 -3.41
N GLY A 188 -10.93 -3.27 -2.94
CA GLY A 188 -11.32 -4.50 -2.24
C GLY A 188 -11.98 -4.23 -0.88
N THR A 189 -11.37 -3.38 -0.08
CA THR A 189 -11.90 -3.00 1.25
C THR A 189 -13.21 -2.24 1.11
N GLY A 190 -13.24 -1.24 0.23
CA GLY A 190 -14.43 -0.41 0.00
C GLY A 190 -15.61 -1.22 -0.53
N ARG A 191 -15.37 -2.15 -1.46
CA ARG A 191 -16.43 -3.05 -1.98
C ARG A 191 -17.06 -3.86 -0.84
N PHE A 192 -16.25 -4.55 -0.06
CA PHE A 192 -16.76 -5.32 1.07
C PHE A 192 -17.55 -4.46 2.07
N LEU A 193 -17.03 -3.29 2.43
CA LEU A 193 -17.70 -2.42 3.40
C LEU A 193 -18.98 -1.81 2.84
N LYS A 194 -19.03 -1.42 1.56
CA LYS A 194 -20.27 -0.92 0.91
C LYS A 194 -21.33 -2.01 0.73
N GLU A 195 -20.93 -3.28 0.54
CA GLU A 195 -21.87 -4.41 0.56
C GLU A 195 -22.53 -4.57 1.94
N LYS A 196 -21.83 -4.26 3.03
CA LYS A 196 -22.35 -4.30 4.40
C LYS A 196 -23.11 -3.04 4.78
N ASN A 197 -22.63 -1.88 4.37
CA ASN A 197 -23.22 -0.57 4.61
C ASN A 197 -23.18 0.27 3.33
N PRO A 198 -24.26 0.28 2.51
CA PRO A 198 -24.31 1.05 1.26
C PRO A 198 -24.18 2.58 1.46
N ALA A 199 -24.40 3.10 2.67
CA ALA A 199 -24.25 4.53 2.99
C ALA A 199 -22.80 4.93 3.28
N LEU A 200 -21.90 3.96 3.48
CA LEU A 200 -20.47 4.20 3.76
C LEU A 200 -19.84 5.05 2.65
N LYS A 201 -19.05 6.03 3.06
CA LYS A 201 -18.25 6.85 2.16
C LYS A 201 -16.83 6.31 2.02
N VAL A 202 -16.38 6.18 0.79
CA VAL A 202 -14.98 5.82 0.47
C VAL A 202 -14.26 7.06 -0.04
N ILE A 203 -13.24 7.49 0.69
CA ILE A 203 -12.48 8.70 0.43
C ILE A 203 -11.09 8.33 -0.08
N GLY A 204 -10.78 8.75 -1.31
CA GLY A 204 -9.48 8.61 -1.92
C GLY A 204 -8.54 9.73 -1.47
N ALA A 205 -7.38 9.37 -0.95
CA ALA A 205 -6.28 10.27 -0.71
C ALA A 205 -5.25 10.13 -1.84
N ASP A 206 -5.01 11.21 -2.57
CA ASP A 206 -4.18 11.17 -3.77
C ASP A 206 -3.12 12.28 -3.71
N PRO A 207 -1.86 12.03 -4.10
CA PRO A 207 -0.89 13.12 -4.18
C PRO A 207 -1.23 14.08 -5.33
N GLU A 208 -0.91 15.35 -5.15
CA GLU A 208 -0.90 16.31 -6.24
C GLU A 208 0.01 15.80 -7.36
N GLY A 209 -0.47 15.81 -8.60
CA GLY A 209 0.22 15.27 -9.76
C GLY A 209 -0.14 13.83 -10.15
N SER A 210 -1.03 13.17 -9.39
CA SER A 210 -1.58 11.87 -9.77
C SER A 210 -2.84 12.02 -10.62
N VAL A 211 -2.99 11.18 -11.66
CA VAL A 211 -4.17 11.20 -12.54
C VAL A 211 -5.40 10.58 -11.89
N LEU A 212 -5.26 9.83 -10.80
CA LEU A 212 -6.37 9.07 -10.21
C LEU A 212 -7.49 9.98 -9.70
N SER A 213 -7.12 11.14 -9.16
CA SER A 213 -8.07 12.19 -8.74
C SER A 213 -8.39 13.21 -9.85
N GLY A 214 -7.95 12.98 -11.08
CA GLY A 214 -8.14 13.87 -12.22
C GLY A 214 -7.22 15.09 -12.21
N ASP A 215 -6.04 14.99 -11.62
CA ASP A 215 -5.03 16.05 -11.69
C ASP A 215 -4.18 15.97 -12.96
N THR A 216 -3.46 17.07 -13.24
CA THR A 216 -2.46 17.10 -14.32
C THR A 216 -1.20 16.36 -13.85
N PRO A 217 -0.69 15.38 -14.61
CA PRO A 217 0.48 14.62 -14.20
C PRO A 217 1.70 15.49 -13.96
N HIS A 218 2.28 15.41 -12.78
CA HIS A 218 3.58 15.97 -12.44
C HIS A 218 4.26 15.16 -11.32
N THR A 219 5.54 15.43 -11.08
CA THR A 219 6.33 14.67 -10.11
C THR A 219 5.96 15.00 -8.66
N TYR A 220 5.87 13.98 -7.83
CA TYR A 220 5.73 14.03 -6.38
C TYR A 220 6.73 13.09 -5.72
N LYS A 221 6.94 13.23 -4.40
CA LYS A 221 7.94 12.47 -3.63
C LYS A 221 7.34 11.47 -2.67
N VAL A 222 6.04 11.53 -2.41
CA VAL A 222 5.37 10.49 -1.63
C VAL A 222 5.45 9.15 -2.37
N GLU A 223 5.74 8.08 -1.63
CA GLU A 223 5.94 6.76 -2.23
C GLU A 223 4.74 5.84 -1.95
N GLY A 224 4.45 4.95 -2.91
CA GLY A 224 3.47 3.86 -2.77
C GLY A 224 2.02 4.21 -3.07
N ILE A 225 1.75 5.46 -3.39
CA ILE A 225 0.45 5.97 -3.84
C ILE A 225 0.63 6.97 -4.99
N GLY A 226 -0.45 7.23 -5.72
CA GLY A 226 -0.44 8.08 -6.91
C GLY A 226 0.09 7.34 -8.14
N GLU A 227 -0.53 7.57 -9.28
CA GLU A 227 -0.18 6.95 -10.57
C GLU A 227 -0.35 7.96 -11.70
N ASP A 228 0.29 7.70 -12.83
CA ASP A 228 0.14 8.42 -14.10
C ASP A 228 -0.78 7.70 -15.11
N TYR A 229 -1.41 6.61 -14.68
CA TYR A 229 -2.41 5.83 -15.41
C TYR A 229 -3.40 5.19 -14.43
N PHE A 230 -4.49 4.59 -14.95
CA PHE A 230 -5.48 3.87 -14.14
C PHE A 230 -5.17 2.38 -14.10
N PRO A 231 -4.78 1.82 -12.94
CA PRO A 231 -4.56 0.38 -12.78
C PRO A 231 -5.83 -0.44 -13.02
N VAL A 232 -5.69 -1.65 -13.58
CA VAL A 232 -6.82 -2.61 -13.75
C VAL A 232 -7.43 -3.02 -12.41
N THR A 233 -6.62 -3.06 -11.37
CA THR A 233 -7.02 -3.41 -9.99
C THR A 233 -7.74 -2.28 -9.26
N TYR A 234 -7.84 -1.09 -9.86
CA TYR A 234 -8.56 0.05 -9.31
C TYR A 234 -9.99 0.14 -9.86
N ASP A 235 -10.96 0.05 -8.97
CA ASP A 235 -12.38 0.26 -9.25
C ASP A 235 -12.72 1.74 -9.02
N LYS A 236 -12.92 2.48 -10.11
CA LYS A 236 -13.19 3.92 -10.08
C LYS A 236 -14.50 4.27 -9.38
N GLU A 237 -15.49 3.38 -9.46
CA GLU A 237 -16.84 3.60 -8.92
C GLU A 237 -16.90 3.45 -7.40
N ILE A 238 -15.83 2.91 -6.80
CA ILE A 238 -15.83 2.67 -5.35
C ILE A 238 -15.57 3.94 -4.55
N VAL A 239 -14.83 4.91 -5.10
CA VAL A 239 -14.42 6.14 -4.41
C VAL A 239 -15.47 7.23 -4.61
N ASP A 240 -16.04 7.72 -3.51
CA ASP A 240 -17.08 8.75 -3.53
C ASP A 240 -16.51 10.17 -3.64
N GLN A 241 -15.31 10.40 -3.08
CA GLN A 241 -14.65 11.71 -3.05
C GLN A 241 -13.14 11.59 -2.97
N PHE A 242 -12.42 12.53 -3.59
CA PHE A 242 -10.97 12.64 -3.50
C PHE A 242 -10.54 13.89 -2.75
N PHE A 243 -9.42 13.75 -2.04
CA PHE A 243 -8.62 14.88 -1.56
C PHE A 243 -7.21 14.77 -2.13
N ARG A 244 -6.78 15.81 -2.83
CA ARG A 244 -5.40 15.97 -3.31
C ARG A 244 -4.56 16.58 -2.21
N ILE A 245 -3.46 15.91 -1.88
CA ILE A 245 -2.60 16.28 -0.75
C ILE A 245 -1.18 16.50 -1.27
N SER A 246 -0.59 17.62 -0.96
CA SER A 246 0.78 17.90 -1.33
C SER A 246 1.77 17.03 -0.55
N ASP A 247 2.98 16.85 -1.09
CA ASP A 247 4.09 16.16 -0.41
C ASP A 247 4.36 16.77 0.98
N GLY A 248 4.44 18.09 1.04
CA GLY A 248 4.72 18.79 2.30
C GLY A 248 3.67 18.54 3.38
N GLU A 249 2.38 18.54 3.03
CA GLU A 249 1.31 18.20 3.96
C GLU A 249 1.36 16.74 4.37
N SER A 250 1.57 15.84 3.41
CA SER A 250 1.73 14.40 3.67
C SER A 250 2.84 14.12 4.68
N PHE A 251 4.01 14.70 4.46
CA PHE A 251 5.18 14.44 5.30
C PHE A 251 5.07 15.09 6.69
N ARG A 252 4.54 16.30 6.79
CA ARG A 252 4.28 16.95 8.09
C ARG A 252 3.23 16.17 8.88
N THR A 253 2.17 15.68 8.23
CA THR A 253 1.12 14.87 8.89
C THR A 253 1.67 13.54 9.36
N ALA A 254 2.52 12.85 8.58
CA ALA A 254 3.20 11.62 9.02
C ALA A 254 4.09 11.88 10.26
N ARG A 255 4.80 13.00 10.31
CA ARG A 255 5.62 13.40 11.47
C ARG A 255 4.77 13.74 12.70
N ARG A 256 3.62 14.39 12.51
CA ARG A 256 2.64 14.64 13.58
C ARG A 256 2.12 13.33 14.17
N LEU A 257 1.77 12.37 13.31
CA LEU A 257 1.28 11.05 13.73
C LEU A 257 2.26 10.35 14.70
N VAL A 258 3.56 10.46 14.44
CA VAL A 258 4.59 9.92 15.34
C VAL A 258 4.67 10.72 16.65
N ARG A 259 4.67 12.03 16.57
CA ARG A 259 4.93 12.90 17.73
C ARG A 259 3.73 13.05 18.66
N GLU A 260 2.53 13.05 18.11
CA GLU A 260 1.29 13.29 18.84
C GLU A 260 0.56 12.00 19.24
N GLU A 261 0.70 10.91 18.45
CA GLU A 261 0.00 9.63 18.68
C GLU A 261 0.95 8.44 18.90
N GLY A 262 2.25 8.60 18.71
CA GLY A 262 3.23 7.52 18.84
C GLY A 262 3.18 6.48 17.69
N ILE A 263 2.46 6.77 16.60
CA ILE A 263 2.24 5.85 15.49
C ILE A 263 3.27 6.11 14.37
N PHE A 264 4.21 5.17 14.19
CA PHE A 264 5.32 5.34 13.27
C PHE A 264 5.00 4.72 11.89
N ALA A 265 4.42 5.53 11.01
CA ALA A 265 3.96 5.15 9.67
C ALA A 265 4.62 5.98 8.56
N GLY A 266 4.55 5.52 7.31
CA GLY A 266 5.19 6.15 6.16
C GLY A 266 4.48 7.40 5.63
N GLY A 267 5.03 8.00 4.54
CA GLY A 267 4.52 9.24 3.95
C GLY A 267 3.11 9.13 3.40
N SER A 268 2.77 8.01 2.76
CA SER A 268 1.42 7.73 2.27
C SER A 268 0.37 7.60 3.38
N SER A 269 0.79 7.21 4.60
CA SER A 269 -0.05 7.27 5.80
C SER A 269 -0.37 8.71 6.18
N GLY A 270 0.62 9.61 6.06
CA GLY A 270 0.39 11.04 6.25
C GLY A 270 -0.58 11.64 5.23
N THR A 271 -0.48 11.22 3.95
CA THR A 271 -1.44 11.61 2.90
C THR A 271 -2.85 11.15 3.25
N ALA A 272 -3.02 9.88 3.64
CA ALA A 272 -4.32 9.33 4.00
C ALA A 272 -4.93 10.04 5.22
N LEU A 273 -4.12 10.30 6.25
CA LEU A 273 -4.59 11.01 7.43
C LEU A 273 -4.93 12.48 7.13
N ALA A 274 -4.12 13.19 6.34
CA ALA A 274 -4.42 14.57 5.92
C ALA A 274 -5.76 14.64 5.16
N ALA A 275 -6.02 13.70 4.26
CA ALA A 275 -7.30 13.59 3.58
C ALA A 275 -8.47 13.33 4.55
N ALA A 276 -8.26 12.47 5.55
CA ALA A 276 -9.27 12.19 6.59
C ALA A 276 -9.58 13.43 7.42
N LEU A 277 -8.58 14.23 7.79
CA LEU A 277 -8.77 15.47 8.53
C LEU A 277 -9.52 16.52 7.69
N ARG A 278 -9.16 16.67 6.41
CA ARG A 278 -9.90 17.55 5.50
C ARG A 278 -11.34 17.08 5.31
N TYR A 279 -11.58 15.77 5.20
CA TYR A 279 -12.93 15.22 5.14
C TYR A 279 -13.71 15.51 6.43
N ALA A 280 -13.12 15.23 7.60
CA ALA A 280 -13.75 15.47 8.90
C ALA A 280 -14.16 16.93 9.09
N ALA A 281 -13.34 17.88 8.60
CA ALA A 281 -13.65 19.31 8.64
C ALA A 281 -14.87 19.72 7.78
N THR A 282 -15.30 18.91 6.82
CA THR A 282 -16.48 19.18 6.00
C THR A 282 -17.79 18.65 6.61
N LEU A 283 -17.69 17.86 7.67
CA LEU A 283 -18.85 17.16 8.23
C LEU A 283 -19.70 18.08 9.12
N SER A 284 -21.01 17.99 8.95
CA SER A 284 -21.99 18.69 9.80
C SER A 284 -22.35 17.92 11.07
N LYS A 285 -21.96 16.63 11.14
CA LYS A 285 -22.20 15.73 12.29
C LYS A 285 -20.98 14.82 12.47
N PRO A 286 -20.64 14.44 13.71
CA PRO A 286 -19.59 13.48 13.98
C PRO A 286 -19.79 12.16 13.23
N GLN A 287 -18.70 11.58 12.74
CA GLN A 287 -18.68 10.30 12.06
C GLN A 287 -17.56 9.42 12.62
N ARG A 288 -17.67 8.11 12.41
CA ARG A 288 -16.58 7.15 12.63
C ARG A 288 -15.82 6.92 11.32
N ILE A 289 -14.59 7.38 11.29
CA ILE A 289 -13.71 7.39 10.11
C ILE A 289 -12.58 6.39 10.33
N VAL A 290 -12.38 5.46 9.40
CA VAL A 290 -11.23 4.54 9.42
C VAL A 290 -10.25 4.95 8.33
N VAL A 291 -8.98 5.16 8.72
CA VAL A 291 -7.88 5.54 7.83
C VAL A 291 -6.92 4.36 7.71
N ILE A 292 -6.57 3.96 6.49
CA ILE A 292 -5.57 2.91 6.27
C ILE A 292 -4.17 3.52 6.30
N LEU A 293 -3.31 3.02 7.20
CA LEU A 293 -1.90 3.37 7.30
C LEU A 293 -1.07 2.20 6.74
N PRO A 294 -0.61 2.26 5.47
CA PRO A 294 -0.20 1.08 4.73
C PRO A 294 1.16 0.51 5.11
N ASP A 295 2.08 1.29 5.66
CA ASP A 295 3.43 0.80 5.97
C ASP A 295 4.14 1.53 7.12
N THR A 296 5.29 0.97 7.50
CA THR A 296 6.14 1.49 8.59
C THR A 296 6.94 2.71 8.18
N GLY A 297 7.08 3.67 9.11
CA GLY A 297 7.97 4.82 8.97
C GLY A 297 9.46 4.47 8.91
N ARG A 298 9.85 3.24 9.31
CA ARG A 298 11.25 2.80 9.31
C ARG A 298 11.93 2.84 7.94
N ASN A 299 11.14 2.72 6.87
CA ASN A 299 11.63 2.78 5.49
C ASN A 299 12.00 4.19 5.02
N TYR A 300 11.73 5.23 5.84
CA TYR A 300 11.81 6.64 5.45
C TYR A 300 12.64 7.50 6.42
N LEU A 301 13.49 6.87 7.23
CA LEU A 301 14.34 7.55 8.24
C LEU A 301 15.30 8.56 7.60
N SER A 302 15.84 8.25 6.43
CA SER A 302 16.74 9.13 5.68
C SER A 302 16.02 10.22 4.85
N LYS A 303 14.69 10.22 4.84
CA LYS A 303 13.83 11.15 4.07
C LYS A 303 12.92 11.93 5.00
N ILE A 304 11.64 11.57 5.07
CA ILE A 304 10.59 12.33 5.76
C ILE A 304 10.81 12.48 7.28
N PHE A 305 11.65 11.64 7.89
CA PHE A 305 12.03 11.73 9.31
C PHE A 305 13.42 12.32 9.53
N ASN A 306 14.09 12.80 8.46
CA ASN A 306 15.35 13.54 8.52
C ASN A 306 15.07 15.03 8.27
N ASP A 307 15.44 15.88 9.22
CA ASP A 307 15.17 17.33 9.13
C ASP A 307 15.95 17.99 7.99
N ASP A 308 17.20 17.58 7.75
CA ASP A 308 18.01 18.13 6.66
C ASP A 308 17.38 17.81 5.30
N TRP A 309 16.93 16.58 5.12
CA TRP A 309 16.21 16.20 3.90
C TRP A 309 14.92 16.98 3.72
N MET A 310 14.15 17.17 4.79
CA MET A 310 12.91 17.94 4.75
C MET A 310 13.15 19.40 4.38
N LYS A 311 14.19 20.03 4.96
CA LYS A 311 14.61 21.42 4.65
C LYS A 311 15.11 21.55 3.22
N GLN A 312 15.99 20.66 2.76
CA GLN A 312 16.51 20.66 1.40
C GLN A 312 15.40 20.53 0.33
N ASN A 313 14.26 19.94 0.68
CA ASN A 313 13.12 19.78 -0.20
C ASN A 313 11.99 20.81 0.04
N GLY A 314 12.21 21.80 0.93
CA GLY A 314 11.26 22.88 1.19
C GLY A 314 10.01 22.46 1.98
N TYR A 315 10.09 21.42 2.78
CA TYR A 315 8.96 20.89 3.59
C TYR A 315 9.04 21.31 5.08
N LEU A 316 10.20 21.81 5.51
CA LEU A 316 10.45 22.47 6.79
C LEU A 316 11.24 23.75 6.54
N ASP A 317 11.05 24.77 7.42
CA ASP A 317 11.81 26.01 7.46
C ASP A 317 13.24 25.81 8.02
#